data_5f5ea5d34112f5e42851a70017eedf1e
#
_entry.id   5f5ea5d34112f5e42851a70017eedf1e
#
_cell.length_a   1.000
_cell.length_b   1.000
_cell.length_c   1.000
_cell.angle_alpha   90.00
_cell.angle_beta   90.00
_cell.angle_gamma   90.00
#
_symmetry.space_group_name_H-M   'P 1'
#
loop_
_entity.id
_entity.type
_entity.pdbx_description
1 polymer ?
#
loop_
_entity_poly.entity_id
_entity_poly.type
_entity_poly.pdbx_seq_one_letter_code
_entity_poly.pdbx_strand_id
1 'polypeptide(L)'
;MRITKEILWLAEKRIEDDPIFKNSIRGKEANLIGSIGEVLFERFIEEEGLTLEKETREEERYNHDFVIEGEFTVDVKTKDRSVVPKSNYDCTVAQKTLDHQDPDYFYFVSLLKKRGVFTDGYLLGAIDTPNLYIRGDTWKEGDIDARNGKRIRFDCVSIEIKNLIGNDEFINKVQGANGWIM
;
A
#
# COMPACT_ATOMS: atom_id res chain seq x y z
N MET A 1 -2.34 -4.20 13.65
CA MET A 1 -2.27 -5.70 13.69
C MET A 1 -0.88 -6.15 14.10
N ARG A 2 -0.77 -7.22 14.90
CA ARG A 2 0.54 -7.79 15.25
C ARG A 2 1.01 -8.72 14.12
N ILE A 3 2.27 -8.60 13.70
CA ILE A 3 2.84 -9.48 12.68
C ILE A 3 3.24 -10.80 13.34
N THR A 4 2.53 -11.87 12.98
CA THR A 4 2.73 -13.23 13.51
C THR A 4 3.66 -14.03 12.59
N LYS A 5 4.12 -15.19 13.07
CA LYS A 5 4.89 -16.13 12.24
C LYS A 5 4.09 -16.63 11.02
N GLU A 6 2.77 -16.75 11.17
CA GLU A 6 1.87 -17.15 10.10
C GLU A 6 1.82 -16.09 8.99
N ILE A 7 1.68 -14.79 9.35
CA ILE A 7 1.71 -13.68 8.37
C ILE A 7 3.05 -13.67 7.62
N LEU A 8 4.17 -13.82 8.33
CA LEU A 8 5.49 -13.88 7.69
C LEU A 8 5.61 -15.08 6.76
N TRP A 9 5.17 -16.25 7.17
CA TRP A 9 5.19 -17.44 6.33
C TRP A 9 4.34 -17.30 5.07
N LEU A 10 3.13 -16.75 5.18
CA LEU A 10 2.27 -16.46 4.03
C LEU A 10 2.93 -15.48 3.06
N ALA A 11 3.52 -14.41 3.59
CA ALA A 11 4.21 -13.41 2.78
C ALA A 11 5.46 -13.98 2.08
N GLU A 12 6.26 -14.79 2.77
CA GLU A 12 7.42 -15.47 2.19
C GLU A 12 7.03 -16.42 1.06
N LYS A 13 5.94 -17.18 1.26
CA LYS A 13 5.40 -18.09 0.24
C LYS A 13 4.98 -17.36 -1.04
N ARG A 14 4.38 -16.19 -0.92
CA ARG A 14 3.92 -15.40 -2.09
C ARG A 14 5.05 -14.92 -2.98
N ILE A 15 6.21 -14.61 -2.38
CA ILE A 15 7.35 -14.07 -3.11
C ILE A 15 8.38 -15.14 -3.48
N GLU A 16 8.10 -16.43 -3.23
CA GLU A 16 9.06 -17.51 -3.48
C GLU A 16 9.48 -17.53 -4.96
N ASP A 17 8.52 -17.31 -5.87
CA ASP A 17 8.72 -17.31 -7.32
C ASP A 17 8.72 -15.90 -7.94
N ASP A 18 8.63 -14.84 -7.12
CA ASP A 18 8.57 -13.48 -7.65
C ASP A 18 9.93 -13.01 -8.18
N PRO A 19 9.97 -12.40 -9.39
CA PRO A 19 11.19 -11.88 -9.93
C PRO A 19 11.73 -10.73 -9.07
N ILE A 20 13.04 -10.72 -8.85
CA ILE A 20 13.71 -9.55 -8.26
C ILE A 20 13.86 -8.53 -9.38
N PHE A 21 13.13 -7.41 -9.29
CA PHE A 21 13.27 -6.32 -10.26
C PHE A 21 14.70 -5.75 -10.22
N LYS A 22 15.36 -5.68 -11.39
CA LYS A 22 16.76 -5.22 -11.53
C LYS A 22 17.03 -3.85 -10.91
N ASN A 23 16.01 -3.00 -10.78
CA ASN A 23 16.10 -1.65 -10.23
C ASN A 23 15.59 -1.56 -8.77
N SER A 24 15.31 -2.69 -8.11
CA SER A 24 14.92 -2.68 -6.70
C SER A 24 16.13 -2.42 -5.82
N ILE A 25 16.14 -1.29 -5.11
CA ILE A 25 17.21 -0.89 -4.18
C ILE A 25 17.40 -1.92 -3.05
N ARG A 26 16.35 -2.66 -2.70
CA ARG A 26 16.30 -3.61 -1.55
C ARG A 26 16.07 -5.06 -1.98
N GLY A 27 15.92 -5.35 -3.26
CA GLY A 27 15.77 -6.71 -3.78
C GLY A 27 14.65 -7.49 -3.11
N LYS A 28 14.94 -8.72 -2.67
CA LYS A 28 13.98 -9.61 -1.99
C LYS A 28 13.33 -9.00 -0.75
N GLU A 29 14.02 -8.12 -0.03
CA GLU A 29 13.45 -7.47 1.17
C GLU A 29 12.29 -6.54 0.78
N ALA A 30 12.37 -5.85 -0.37
CA ALA A 30 11.27 -5.01 -0.85
C ALA A 30 10.02 -5.84 -1.17
N ASN A 31 10.20 -6.99 -1.84
CA ASN A 31 9.10 -7.90 -2.15
C ASN A 31 8.45 -8.42 -0.87
N LEU A 32 9.27 -8.82 0.14
CA LEU A 32 8.74 -9.29 1.42
C LEU A 32 7.94 -8.20 2.14
N ILE A 33 8.42 -6.95 2.17
CA ILE A 33 7.70 -5.81 2.76
C ILE A 33 6.36 -5.61 2.07
N GLY A 34 6.33 -5.60 0.74
CA GLY A 34 5.09 -5.50 -0.04
C GLY A 34 4.12 -6.62 0.30
N SER A 35 4.58 -7.86 0.22
CA SER A 35 3.77 -9.04 0.48
C SER A 35 3.21 -9.11 1.91
N ILE A 36 3.97 -8.68 2.93
CA ILE A 36 3.42 -8.57 4.30
C ILE A 36 2.25 -7.59 4.33
N GLY A 37 2.39 -6.43 3.66
CA GLY A 37 1.31 -5.44 3.59
C GLY A 37 0.06 -5.96 2.89
N GLU A 38 0.22 -6.67 1.78
CA GLU A 38 -0.88 -7.34 1.08
C GLU A 38 -1.60 -8.36 1.98
N VAL A 39 -0.85 -9.21 2.70
CA VAL A 39 -1.45 -10.19 3.64
C VAL A 39 -2.23 -9.50 4.76
N LEU A 40 -1.73 -8.37 5.27
CA LEU A 40 -2.44 -7.60 6.30
C LEU A 40 -3.71 -6.95 5.76
N PHE A 41 -3.65 -6.44 4.53
CA PHE A 41 -4.80 -5.85 3.85
C PHE A 41 -5.88 -6.90 3.56
N GLU A 42 -5.51 -8.08 3.05
CA GLU A 42 -6.46 -9.18 2.83
C GLU A 42 -7.20 -9.54 4.12
N ARG A 43 -6.47 -9.75 5.23
CA ARG A 43 -7.09 -10.05 6.52
C ARG A 43 -8.05 -8.96 6.98
N PHE A 44 -7.69 -7.71 6.76
CA PHE A 44 -8.56 -6.59 7.10
C PHE A 44 -9.87 -6.64 6.30
N ILE A 45 -9.80 -6.84 4.99
CA ILE A 45 -10.99 -6.90 4.14
C ILE A 45 -11.85 -8.12 4.47
N GLU A 46 -11.23 -9.28 4.75
CA GLU A 46 -11.92 -10.49 5.20
C GLU A 46 -12.61 -10.30 6.55
N GLU A 47 -11.98 -9.63 7.52
CA GLU A 47 -12.55 -9.31 8.83
C GLU A 47 -13.77 -8.39 8.71
N GLU A 48 -13.81 -7.51 7.70
CA GLU A 48 -14.95 -6.65 7.37
C GLU A 48 -16.05 -7.37 6.57
N GLY A 49 -15.85 -8.65 6.22
CA GLY A 49 -16.82 -9.49 5.53
C GLY A 49 -17.00 -9.17 4.05
N LEU A 50 -16.01 -8.51 3.42
CA LEU A 50 -16.03 -8.17 2.01
C LEU A 50 -15.32 -9.23 1.16
N THR A 51 -15.78 -9.37 -0.08
CA THR A 51 -15.14 -10.23 -1.08
C THR A 51 -13.87 -9.56 -1.59
N LEU A 52 -12.78 -10.31 -1.60
CA LEU A 52 -11.50 -9.87 -2.13
C LEU A 52 -10.98 -10.87 -3.16
N GLU A 53 -10.70 -10.39 -4.35
CA GLU A 53 -10.06 -11.17 -5.41
C GLU A 53 -8.64 -10.65 -5.64
N LYS A 54 -7.66 -11.54 -5.60
CA LYS A 54 -6.28 -11.19 -5.96
C LYS A 54 -6.15 -11.22 -7.48
N GLU A 55 -5.54 -10.18 -8.06
CA GLU A 55 -5.25 -10.18 -9.48
C GLU A 55 -4.19 -11.22 -9.83
N THR A 56 -4.55 -12.16 -10.69
CA THR A 56 -3.70 -13.27 -11.11
C THR A 56 -3.37 -13.24 -12.60
N ARG A 57 -4.07 -12.40 -13.38
CA ARG A 57 -3.80 -12.26 -14.82
C ARG A 57 -2.47 -11.57 -15.04
N GLU A 58 -1.61 -12.18 -15.84
CA GLU A 58 -0.23 -11.71 -16.06
C GLU A 58 -0.20 -10.28 -16.66
N GLU A 59 -1.17 -9.94 -17.52
CA GLU A 59 -1.30 -8.63 -18.17
C GLU A 59 -1.80 -7.54 -17.22
N GLU A 60 -2.64 -7.88 -16.24
CA GLU A 60 -3.26 -6.97 -15.27
C GLU A 60 -2.50 -6.92 -13.93
N ARG A 61 -1.67 -7.93 -13.66
CA ARG A 61 -0.92 -8.11 -12.40
C ARG A 61 -0.06 -6.89 -11.99
N TYR A 62 0.24 -6.02 -12.96
CA TYR A 62 1.01 -4.81 -12.71
C TYR A 62 0.15 -3.56 -12.55
N ASN A 63 -1.17 -3.68 -12.71
CA ASN A 63 -2.08 -2.54 -12.64
C ASN A 63 -2.64 -2.32 -11.24
N HIS A 64 -2.90 -3.41 -10.50
CA HIS A 64 -3.41 -3.40 -9.13
C HIS A 64 -3.16 -4.77 -8.48
N ASP A 65 -3.25 -4.81 -7.15
CA ASP A 65 -3.03 -6.04 -6.38
C ASP A 65 -4.33 -6.82 -6.17
N PHE A 66 -5.45 -6.09 -5.96
CA PHE A 66 -6.74 -6.67 -5.56
C PHE A 66 -7.93 -6.00 -6.23
N VAL A 67 -9.03 -6.76 -6.31
CA VAL A 67 -10.37 -6.26 -6.62
C VAL A 67 -11.28 -6.54 -5.42
N ILE A 68 -11.94 -5.51 -4.89
CA ILE A 68 -12.91 -5.63 -3.80
C ILE A 68 -14.32 -5.64 -4.38
N GLU A 69 -15.17 -6.58 -3.92
CA GLU A 69 -16.57 -6.74 -4.35
C GLU A 69 -16.75 -6.84 -5.88
N GLY A 70 -15.70 -7.28 -6.61
CA GLY A 70 -15.71 -7.36 -8.07
C GLY A 70 -15.75 -6.00 -8.78
N GLU A 71 -15.59 -4.89 -8.07
CA GLU A 71 -15.78 -3.53 -8.60
C GLU A 71 -14.55 -2.62 -8.40
N PHE A 72 -13.99 -2.57 -7.19
CA PHE A 72 -12.94 -1.61 -6.85
C PHE A 72 -11.55 -2.21 -6.94
N THR A 73 -10.72 -1.65 -7.80
CA THR A 73 -9.30 -2.00 -7.92
C THR A 73 -8.47 -1.30 -6.85
N VAL A 74 -7.61 -2.06 -6.16
CA VAL A 74 -6.77 -1.53 -5.07
C VAL A 74 -5.33 -1.97 -5.25
N ASP A 75 -4.41 -1.01 -5.12
CA ASP A 75 -2.98 -1.27 -5.05
C ASP A 75 -2.45 -0.95 -3.64
N VAL A 76 -1.77 -1.91 -3.02
CA VAL A 76 -1.31 -1.82 -1.63
C VAL A 76 0.15 -1.35 -1.57
N LYS A 77 0.37 -0.17 -1.05
CA LYS A 77 1.71 0.40 -0.87
C LYS A 77 2.20 0.25 0.57
N THR A 78 3.27 -0.50 0.75
CA THR A 78 3.81 -0.84 2.06
C THR A 78 5.15 -0.18 2.31
N LYS A 79 5.33 0.40 3.50
CA LYS A 79 6.57 1.02 3.94
C LYS A 79 6.98 0.55 5.33
N ASP A 80 8.21 0.08 5.49
CA ASP A 80 8.76 -0.21 6.79
C ASP A 80 9.29 1.04 7.51
N ARG A 81 9.15 1.06 8.82
CA ARG A 81 9.59 2.14 9.69
C ARG A 81 10.20 1.59 10.98
N SER A 82 11.15 2.32 11.55
CA SER A 82 11.74 2.00 12.88
C SER A 82 10.91 2.56 14.04
N VAL A 83 9.91 3.38 13.76
CA VAL A 83 9.04 4.04 14.74
C VAL A 83 7.58 3.90 14.32
N VAL A 84 6.68 4.01 15.30
CA VAL A 84 5.23 4.02 15.06
C VAL A 84 4.87 5.19 14.12
N PRO A 85 4.06 4.95 13.07
CA PRO A 85 3.67 6.00 12.15
C PRO A 85 2.85 7.09 12.88
N LYS A 86 3.12 8.35 12.51
CA LYS A 86 2.37 9.52 13.00
C LYS A 86 1.54 10.11 11.86
N SER A 87 0.51 10.83 12.20
CA SER A 87 -0.43 11.43 11.24
C SER A 87 0.22 12.37 10.21
N ASN A 88 1.35 12.96 10.55
CA ASN A 88 2.15 13.83 9.67
C ASN A 88 3.28 13.11 8.91
N TYR A 89 3.29 11.78 8.91
CA TYR A 89 4.25 11.02 8.10
C TYR A 89 3.69 10.79 6.70
N ASP A 90 4.59 10.77 5.72
CA ASP A 90 4.21 10.59 4.31
C ASP A 90 4.02 9.13 3.93
N CYS A 91 2.95 8.91 3.18
CA CYS A 91 2.74 7.79 2.28
C CYS A 91 3.19 8.21 0.88
N THR A 92 3.83 7.33 0.14
CA THR A 92 4.52 7.70 -1.11
C THR A 92 4.20 6.68 -2.19
N VAL A 93 3.83 7.18 -3.38
CA VAL A 93 3.72 6.38 -4.61
C VAL A 93 4.77 6.88 -5.59
N ALA A 94 5.58 5.97 -6.14
CA ALA A 94 6.58 6.32 -7.15
C ALA A 94 5.91 6.81 -8.43
N GLN A 95 6.47 7.85 -9.07
CA GLN A 95 5.95 8.36 -10.35
C GLN A 95 5.89 7.25 -11.40
N LYS A 96 6.91 6.39 -11.44
CA LYS A 96 6.93 5.23 -12.35
C LYS A 96 5.73 4.30 -12.15
N THR A 97 5.24 4.15 -10.92
CA THR A 97 4.01 3.40 -10.64
C THR A 97 2.81 4.11 -11.26
N LEU A 98 2.66 5.39 -10.99
CA LEU A 98 1.57 6.23 -11.50
C LEU A 98 1.53 6.34 -13.02
N ASP A 99 2.66 6.19 -13.70
CA ASP A 99 2.77 6.21 -15.17
C ASP A 99 2.21 4.92 -15.81
N HIS A 100 2.02 3.85 -15.03
CA HIS A 100 1.64 2.51 -15.52
C HIS A 100 0.46 1.88 -14.79
N GLN A 101 0.07 2.43 -13.66
CA GLN A 101 -1.00 1.90 -12.80
C GLN A 101 -2.03 3.01 -12.53
N ASP A 102 -3.30 2.67 -12.65
CA ASP A 102 -4.43 3.56 -12.38
C ASP A 102 -5.51 2.79 -11.59
N PRO A 103 -5.19 2.31 -10.37
CA PRO A 103 -6.18 1.67 -9.52
C PRO A 103 -7.19 2.71 -9.02
N ASP A 104 -8.40 2.27 -8.65
CA ASP A 104 -9.38 3.15 -8.02
C ASP A 104 -8.84 3.73 -6.69
N TYR A 105 -8.11 2.89 -5.93
CA TYR A 105 -7.51 3.29 -4.66
C TYR A 105 -6.08 2.80 -4.50
N PHE A 106 -5.23 3.68 -3.95
CA PHE A 106 -4.00 3.28 -3.27
C PHE A 106 -4.28 3.11 -1.78
N TYR A 107 -4.00 1.92 -1.24
CA TYR A 107 -4.12 1.64 0.20
C TYR A 107 -2.74 1.54 0.84
N PHE A 108 -2.55 2.19 2.00
CA PHE A 108 -1.24 2.30 2.61
C PHE A 108 -1.11 1.48 3.89
N VAL A 109 -0.02 0.74 3.97
CA VAL A 109 0.37 -0.06 5.14
C VAL A 109 1.75 0.38 5.64
N SER A 110 1.92 0.49 6.94
CA SER A 110 3.22 0.74 7.54
C SER A 110 3.62 -0.42 8.45
N LEU A 111 4.81 -0.96 8.25
CA LEU A 111 5.37 -2.04 9.08
C LEU A 111 6.36 -1.45 10.09
N LEU A 112 6.18 -1.77 11.37
CA LEU A 112 7.16 -1.43 12.40
C LEU A 112 8.24 -2.50 12.46
N LYS A 113 9.48 -2.09 12.17
CA LYS A 113 10.66 -2.95 12.22
C LYS A 113 11.53 -2.57 13.40
N LYS A 114 11.66 -3.45 14.39
CA LYS A 114 12.52 -3.26 15.57
C LYS A 114 13.65 -4.28 15.57
N ARG A 115 14.90 -3.81 15.61
CA ARG A 115 16.10 -4.68 15.64
C ARG A 115 16.09 -5.74 14.50
N GLY A 116 15.66 -5.31 13.30
CA GLY A 116 15.61 -6.19 12.13
C GLY A 116 14.36 -7.09 12.03
N VAL A 117 13.46 -7.08 13.02
CA VAL A 117 12.24 -7.92 13.05
C VAL A 117 11.01 -7.05 12.85
N PHE A 118 10.10 -7.49 12.00
CA PHE A 118 8.77 -6.89 11.86
C PHE A 118 7.89 -7.29 13.05
N THR A 119 7.38 -6.31 13.78
CA THR A 119 6.59 -6.54 15.01
C THR A 119 5.13 -6.21 14.83
N ASP A 120 4.81 -5.12 14.14
CA ASP A 120 3.45 -4.63 14.00
C ASP A 120 3.22 -4.07 12.59
N GLY A 121 2.00 -4.22 12.08
CA GLY A 121 1.49 -3.59 10.88
C GLY A 121 0.38 -2.59 11.21
N TYR A 122 0.44 -1.43 10.59
CA TYR A 122 -0.54 -0.35 10.72
C TYR A 122 -1.24 -0.14 9.38
N LEU A 123 -2.53 -0.37 9.36
CA LEU A 123 -3.42 -0.06 8.26
C LEU A 123 -3.72 1.44 8.32
N LEU A 124 -3.15 2.21 7.41
CA LEU A 124 -3.14 3.67 7.50
C LEU A 124 -4.36 4.31 6.83
N GLY A 125 -4.97 3.61 5.87
CA GLY A 125 -6.08 4.09 5.08
C GLY A 125 -5.77 4.16 3.60
N ALA A 126 -6.71 4.70 2.83
CA ALA A 126 -6.68 4.76 1.37
C ALA A 126 -6.73 6.20 0.84
N ILE A 127 -6.44 6.34 -0.44
CA ILE A 127 -6.76 7.52 -1.23
C ILE A 127 -7.14 7.07 -2.63
N ASP A 128 -8.16 7.65 -3.23
CA ASP A 128 -8.44 7.43 -4.64
C ASP A 128 -7.40 8.12 -5.52
N THR A 129 -7.15 7.56 -6.69
CA THR A 129 -6.09 8.02 -7.59
C THR A 129 -6.24 9.49 -8.00
N PRO A 130 -7.43 10.02 -8.36
CA PRO A 130 -7.59 11.44 -8.65
C PRO A 130 -7.22 12.36 -7.47
N ASN A 131 -7.64 12.01 -6.25
CA ASN A 131 -7.31 12.79 -5.06
C ASN A 131 -5.82 12.72 -4.69
N LEU A 132 -5.13 11.61 -4.98
CA LEU A 132 -3.68 11.54 -4.80
C LEU A 132 -2.97 12.60 -5.66
N TYR A 133 -3.38 12.79 -6.92
CA TYR A 133 -2.81 13.83 -7.80
C TYR A 133 -3.16 15.25 -7.36
N ILE A 134 -4.40 15.47 -6.88
CA ILE A 134 -4.89 16.81 -6.50
C ILE A 134 -4.30 17.27 -5.17
N ARG A 135 -4.13 16.36 -4.20
CA ARG A 135 -3.81 16.66 -2.80
C ARG A 135 -2.40 16.27 -2.38
N GLY A 136 -1.72 15.45 -3.19
CA GLY A 136 -0.37 14.99 -2.91
C GLY A 136 0.70 16.00 -3.31
N ASP A 137 1.81 15.99 -2.60
CA ASP A 137 3.02 16.75 -2.94
C ASP A 137 3.82 15.98 -3.99
N THR A 138 4.07 16.61 -5.13
CA THR A 138 4.93 16.04 -6.18
C THR A 138 6.39 16.37 -5.91
N TRP A 139 7.25 15.36 -5.95
CA TRP A 139 8.70 15.45 -5.70
C TRP A 139 9.49 14.93 -6.87
N LYS A 140 10.63 15.56 -7.12
CA LYS A 140 11.64 15.08 -8.08
C LYS A 140 12.82 14.44 -7.38
N GLU A 141 13.46 13.49 -8.04
CA GLU A 141 14.70 12.91 -7.54
C GLU A 141 15.73 14.01 -7.29
N GLY A 142 16.30 14.00 -6.08
CA GLY A 142 17.28 14.98 -5.65
C GLY A 142 16.70 16.14 -4.81
N ASP A 143 15.39 16.37 -4.84
CA ASP A 143 14.74 17.38 -3.99
C ASP A 143 15.03 17.11 -2.51
N ILE A 144 14.98 18.19 -1.73
CA ILE A 144 15.15 18.11 -0.27
C ILE A 144 13.81 18.46 0.39
N ASP A 145 13.26 17.52 1.11
CA ASP A 145 12.07 17.77 1.94
C ASP A 145 12.45 18.71 3.10
N ALA A 146 12.02 19.96 3.02
CA ALA A 146 12.32 20.99 4.02
C ALA A 146 11.80 20.66 5.43
N ARG A 147 10.80 19.77 5.55
CA ARG A 147 10.22 19.37 6.85
C ARG A 147 11.18 18.49 7.67
N ASN A 148 12.06 17.74 7.01
CA ASN A 148 12.91 16.75 7.68
C ASN A 148 14.35 16.67 7.13
N GLY A 149 14.68 17.49 6.11
CA GLY A 149 16.01 17.55 5.47
C GLY A 149 16.37 16.30 4.64
N LYS A 150 15.42 15.40 4.38
CA LYS A 150 15.70 14.18 3.62
C LYS A 150 15.74 14.48 2.12
N ARG A 151 16.72 13.89 1.44
CA ARG A 151 16.80 13.89 -0.02
C ARG A 151 15.84 12.86 -0.58
N ILE A 152 15.03 13.27 -1.55
CA ILE A 152 14.13 12.41 -2.33
C ILE A 152 14.98 11.54 -3.26
N ARG A 153 14.70 10.25 -3.31
CA ARG A 153 15.53 9.26 -4.02
C ARG A 153 15.02 8.91 -5.42
N PHE A 154 13.77 9.25 -5.72
CA PHE A 154 13.11 9.00 -7.01
C PHE A 154 11.89 9.92 -7.14
N ASP A 155 11.45 10.18 -8.36
CA ASP A 155 10.24 10.96 -8.63
C ASP A 155 9.03 10.27 -8.00
N CYS A 156 8.23 11.02 -7.26
CA CYS A 156 7.09 10.45 -6.54
C CYS A 156 6.02 11.52 -6.20
N VAL A 157 4.85 11.00 -5.85
CA VAL A 157 3.80 11.78 -5.17
C VAL A 157 3.70 11.27 -3.73
N SER A 158 3.66 12.18 -2.77
CA SER A 158 3.49 11.84 -1.36
C SER A 158 2.29 12.55 -0.75
N ILE A 159 1.67 11.88 0.23
CA ILE A 159 0.54 12.41 0.97
C ILE A 159 0.71 12.08 2.46
N GLU A 160 0.41 13.03 3.33
CA GLU A 160 0.45 12.76 4.77
C GLU A 160 -0.69 11.82 5.20
N ILE A 161 -0.41 10.94 6.16
CA ILE A 161 -1.38 9.96 6.69
C ILE A 161 -2.70 10.61 7.11
N LYS A 162 -2.66 11.80 7.74
CA LYS A 162 -3.88 12.54 8.16
C LYS A 162 -4.82 12.93 7.01
N ASN A 163 -4.34 12.90 5.77
CA ASN A 163 -5.08 13.26 4.57
C ASN A 163 -5.63 12.03 3.82
N LEU A 164 -5.38 10.83 4.33
CA LEU A 164 -5.97 9.59 3.81
C LEU A 164 -7.43 9.46 4.26
N ILE A 165 -8.19 8.72 3.49
CA ILE A 165 -9.49 8.19 3.90
C ILE A 165 -9.21 7.13 4.97
N GLY A 166 -9.82 7.27 6.16
CA GLY A 166 -9.67 6.30 7.25
C GLY A 166 -10.32 4.95 6.91
N ASN A 167 -9.96 3.91 7.65
CA ASN A 167 -10.42 2.55 7.36
C ASN A 167 -11.94 2.41 7.34
N ASP A 168 -12.64 2.95 8.33
CA ASP A 168 -14.11 2.89 8.39
C ASP A 168 -14.77 3.60 7.21
N GLU A 169 -14.24 4.77 6.82
CA GLU A 169 -14.74 5.51 5.66
C GLU A 169 -14.44 4.78 4.35
N PHE A 170 -13.26 4.16 4.24
CA PHE A 170 -12.89 3.35 3.07
C PHE A 170 -13.83 2.17 2.92
N ILE A 171 -14.09 1.40 3.99
CA ILE A 171 -15.03 0.28 3.98
C ILE A 171 -16.42 0.74 3.57
N ASN A 172 -16.93 1.83 4.14
CA ASN A 172 -18.24 2.38 3.77
C ASN A 172 -18.32 2.76 2.28
N LYS A 173 -17.24 3.25 1.68
CA LYS A 173 -17.20 3.60 0.25
C LYS A 173 -17.28 2.36 -0.64
N VAL A 174 -16.51 1.31 -0.31
CA VAL A 174 -16.50 0.08 -1.12
C VAL A 174 -17.72 -0.81 -0.89
N GLN A 175 -18.40 -0.69 0.26
CA GLN A 175 -19.69 -1.34 0.52
C GLN A 175 -20.87 -0.59 -0.10
N GLY A 176 -20.82 0.74 -0.11
CA GLY A 176 -21.97 1.59 -0.50
C GLY A 176 -22.31 1.54 -1.99
N ALA A 177 -21.37 1.14 -2.84
CA ALA A 177 -21.65 0.94 -4.27
C ALA A 177 -22.62 -0.21 -4.52
N ASN A 178 -22.62 -1.26 -3.68
CA ASN A 178 -23.54 -2.39 -3.78
C ASN A 178 -24.94 -2.11 -3.18
N GLY A 179 -25.16 -0.94 -2.56
CA GLY A 179 -26.42 -0.57 -1.87
C GLY A 179 -27.58 -0.13 -2.75
N TRP A 180 -27.44 -0.11 -4.08
CA TRP A 180 -28.47 0.40 -5.02
C TRP A 180 -29.13 -0.68 -5.89
N ILE A 181 -29.02 -1.97 -5.53
CA ILE A 181 -29.81 -3.03 -6.18
C ILE A 181 -30.88 -3.52 -5.21
N MET A 182 -31.96 -2.78 -5.09
CA MET A 182 -33.28 -3.28 -4.69
C MET A 182 -34.33 -2.74 -5.63
#